data_2b08ccf6e5fa4f70cec95f1a4b08b104
#
_entry.id   2b08ccf6e5fa4f70cec95f1a4b08b104
#
_cell.length_a   1.000
_cell.length_b   1.000
_cell.length_c   1.000
_cell.angle_alpha   90.00
_cell.angle_beta   90.00
_cell.angle_gamma   90.00
#
_symmetry.space_group_name_H-M   'P 1'
#
loop_
_entity.id
_entity.type
_entity.pdbx_description
1 polymer ?
#
loop_
_entity_poly.entity_id
_entity_poly.type
_entity_poly.pdbx_seq_one_letter_code
_entity_poly.pdbx_strand_id
1 'polypeptide(L)'
;MNFYKITNADGKEWIMPSCNMALGMQLYQPTAWKGKVLKRYFPLLNEIDCFGLLRKVLHINQCERPLSNVLLAKLQDIFSSKDIEYSVFNGTPCAHQKTTIQVYQGGKILGYCKVTKNPELIAIFQREEGYLNWLNECGMTGVPRCLCCQQIEDGQWIFVQTTIKTMQSTMHMKLGPLELGFLSQLADKTRISIPFEQTDMFSWLKRLDELGCCGNTAVRYALKLVMEFYSMKQVTTFSAYHSDFTPWNMFVEGEELFVFDWEYAGCTYIPNLDIVHHIVQSSMFTHHPSARELYDRLFRENNALMDLYFENPKIAVLCYLLDIFAKYAIRDASHETKDTEMLQKVRIELINLILK
;
A
#
# COMPACT_ATOMS: atom_id res chain seq x y z
N MET A 1 15.24 3.80 -28.08
CA MET A 1 15.48 3.17 -26.75
C MET A 1 14.92 1.76 -26.83
N ASN A 2 15.71 0.73 -26.51
CA ASN A 2 15.25 -0.65 -26.45
C ASN A 2 14.74 -0.96 -25.05
N PHE A 3 13.72 -1.81 -24.93
CA PHE A 3 13.16 -2.24 -23.65
C PHE A 3 13.28 -3.74 -23.46
N TYR A 4 13.40 -4.16 -22.23
CA TYR A 4 13.39 -5.57 -21.81
C TYR A 4 12.17 -5.84 -20.94
N LYS A 5 11.50 -6.96 -21.21
CA LYS A 5 10.35 -7.44 -20.45
C LYS A 5 10.75 -8.65 -19.61
N ILE A 6 10.49 -8.57 -18.31
CA ILE A 6 10.63 -9.66 -17.34
C ILE A 6 9.22 -10.07 -16.93
N THR A 7 8.91 -11.36 -17.01
CA THR A 7 7.63 -11.92 -16.53
C THR A 7 7.94 -12.96 -15.47
N ASN A 8 7.25 -12.88 -14.32
CA ASN A 8 7.38 -13.89 -13.27
C ASN A 8 6.35 -15.04 -13.44
N ALA A 9 6.43 -16.04 -12.56
CA ALA A 9 5.53 -17.20 -12.59
C ALA A 9 4.04 -16.83 -12.36
N ASP A 10 3.77 -15.71 -11.69
CA ASP A 10 2.43 -15.22 -11.38
C ASP A 10 1.86 -14.32 -12.51
N GLY A 11 2.55 -14.24 -13.64
CA GLY A 11 2.14 -13.41 -14.78
C GLY A 11 2.36 -11.90 -14.59
N LYS A 12 3.07 -11.47 -13.54
CA LYS A 12 3.44 -10.06 -13.36
C LYS A 12 4.54 -9.68 -14.36
N GLU A 13 4.38 -8.52 -14.99
CA GLU A 13 5.30 -8.04 -16.03
C GLU A 13 5.97 -6.72 -15.62
N TRP A 14 7.28 -6.67 -15.80
CA TRP A 14 8.09 -5.46 -15.68
C TRP A 14 8.78 -5.18 -17.00
N ILE A 15 8.70 -3.94 -17.44
CA ILE A 15 9.34 -3.46 -18.67
C ILE A 15 10.28 -2.33 -18.29
N MET A 16 11.55 -2.45 -18.69
CA MET A 16 12.57 -1.47 -18.33
C MET A 16 13.48 -1.18 -19.52
N PRO A 17 14.06 0.03 -19.62
CA PRO A 17 14.94 0.38 -20.72
C PRO A 17 16.26 -0.37 -20.62
N SER A 18 16.90 -0.59 -21.76
CA SER A 18 18.23 -1.21 -21.85
C SER A 18 19.36 -0.32 -21.30
N CYS A 19 19.16 0.99 -21.34
CA CYS A 19 20.00 1.98 -20.66
C CYS A 19 19.49 2.23 -19.26
N ASN A 20 20.36 2.60 -18.31
CA ASN A 20 20.00 2.87 -16.89
C ASN A 20 19.22 1.73 -16.21
N MET A 21 19.60 0.49 -16.53
CA MET A 21 18.95 -0.72 -16.05
C MET A 21 18.87 -0.80 -14.53
N ALA A 22 19.91 -0.35 -13.82
CA ALA A 22 19.96 -0.35 -12.36
C ALA A 22 18.84 0.52 -11.77
N LEU A 23 18.56 1.68 -12.36
CA LEU A 23 17.49 2.57 -11.94
C LEU A 23 16.12 1.99 -12.31
N GLY A 24 16.00 1.41 -13.50
CA GLY A 24 14.77 0.71 -13.93
C GLY A 24 14.38 -0.44 -13.01
N MET A 25 15.37 -1.17 -12.49
CA MET A 25 15.16 -2.27 -11.54
C MET A 25 14.67 -1.82 -10.16
N GLN A 26 14.61 -0.52 -9.84
CA GLN A 26 14.00 -0.04 -8.59
C GLN A 26 12.48 -0.27 -8.55
N LEU A 27 11.84 -0.33 -9.70
CA LEU A 27 10.43 -0.72 -9.81
C LEU A 27 10.21 -2.23 -9.59
N TYR A 28 11.22 -3.05 -9.83
CA TYR A 28 11.18 -4.49 -9.62
C TYR A 28 11.43 -4.82 -8.15
N GLN A 29 10.40 -5.27 -7.43
CA GLN A 29 10.47 -5.61 -6.00
C GLN A 29 10.18 -7.10 -5.78
N PRO A 30 11.15 -8.00 -6.04
CA PRO A 30 10.96 -9.43 -5.89
C PRO A 30 10.94 -9.85 -4.41
N THR A 31 10.03 -10.74 -4.07
CA THR A 31 9.97 -11.42 -2.76
C THR A 31 10.91 -12.62 -2.72
N ALA A 32 10.97 -13.40 -3.80
CA ALA A 32 11.79 -14.60 -3.91
C ALA A 32 13.30 -14.28 -4.06
N TRP A 33 14.16 -15.13 -3.49
CA TRP A 33 15.62 -14.95 -3.53
C TRP A 33 16.19 -14.87 -4.96
N LYS A 34 15.66 -15.68 -5.89
CA LYS A 34 16.05 -15.64 -7.31
C LYS A 34 15.83 -14.27 -7.94
N GLY A 35 14.69 -13.65 -7.65
CA GLY A 35 14.39 -12.31 -8.10
C GLY A 35 15.31 -11.26 -7.45
N LYS A 36 15.66 -11.41 -6.17
CA LYS A 36 16.61 -10.50 -5.49
C LYS A 36 18.01 -10.59 -6.11
N VAL A 37 18.47 -11.80 -6.45
CA VAL A 37 19.72 -12.02 -7.19
C VAL A 37 19.64 -11.38 -8.57
N LEU A 38 18.55 -11.59 -9.30
CA LEU A 38 18.33 -10.96 -10.60
C LEU A 38 18.40 -9.43 -10.48
N LYS A 39 17.67 -8.83 -9.55
CA LYS A 39 17.68 -7.37 -9.31
C LYS A 39 19.09 -6.82 -9.12
N ARG A 40 19.91 -7.54 -8.38
CA ARG A 40 21.27 -7.09 -8.03
C ARG A 40 22.26 -7.19 -9.18
N TYR A 41 22.21 -8.31 -9.93
CA TYR A 41 23.25 -8.62 -10.91
C TYR A 41 22.85 -8.34 -12.37
N PHE A 42 21.55 -8.28 -12.66
CA PHE A 42 21.07 -8.02 -14.00
C PHE A 42 21.59 -6.71 -14.64
N PRO A 43 21.66 -5.58 -13.92
CA PRO A 43 22.24 -4.35 -14.48
C PRO A 43 23.71 -4.52 -14.91
N LEU A 44 24.52 -5.18 -14.07
CA LEU A 44 25.93 -5.43 -14.36
C LEU A 44 26.13 -6.36 -15.57
N LEU A 45 25.32 -7.41 -15.66
CA LEU A 45 25.37 -8.38 -16.75
C LEU A 45 24.91 -7.77 -18.09
N ASN A 46 24.02 -6.77 -18.03
CA ASN A 46 23.60 -6.04 -19.23
C ASN A 46 24.72 -5.18 -19.81
N GLU A 47 25.67 -4.70 -19.01
CA GLU A 47 26.81 -3.90 -19.44
C GLU A 47 27.92 -4.76 -20.08
N ILE A 48 28.03 -6.04 -19.75
CA ILE A 48 29.13 -6.94 -20.18
C ILE A 48 28.73 -7.78 -21.42
N ASP A 49 27.87 -7.40 -22.30
CA ASP A 49 27.45 -8.04 -23.57
C ASP A 49 27.33 -9.60 -23.60
N CYS A 50 27.70 -10.30 -22.52
CA CYS A 50 27.40 -11.72 -22.27
C CYS A 50 25.88 -11.98 -22.12
N PHE A 51 25.12 -10.93 -22.18
CA PHE A 51 23.72 -10.85 -21.85
C PHE A 51 22.79 -11.56 -22.86
N GLY A 52 23.21 -11.69 -24.12
CA GLY A 52 22.40 -12.34 -25.15
C GLY A 52 22.07 -13.80 -24.85
N LEU A 53 23.02 -14.54 -24.25
CA LEU A 53 22.84 -15.93 -23.85
C LEU A 53 22.02 -16.01 -22.54
N LEU A 54 22.33 -15.14 -21.57
CA LEU A 54 21.63 -15.08 -20.27
C LEU A 54 20.16 -14.67 -20.42
N ARG A 55 19.85 -13.76 -21.33
CA ARG A 55 18.46 -13.36 -21.65
C ARG A 55 17.59 -14.55 -22.07
N LYS A 56 18.14 -15.43 -22.91
CA LYS A 56 17.44 -16.66 -23.33
C LYS A 56 17.16 -17.58 -22.15
N VAL A 57 18.16 -17.77 -21.28
CA VAL A 57 18.05 -18.63 -20.10
C VAL A 57 17.06 -18.05 -19.06
N LEU A 58 17.03 -16.73 -18.91
CA LEU A 58 16.17 -16.03 -17.94
C LEU A 58 14.80 -15.64 -18.53
N HIS A 59 14.48 -16.04 -19.76
CA HIS A 59 13.23 -15.67 -20.47
C HIS A 59 12.97 -14.17 -20.50
N ILE A 60 14.04 -13.36 -20.64
CA ILE A 60 13.95 -11.90 -20.76
C ILE A 60 13.85 -11.54 -22.24
N ASN A 61 12.70 -11.00 -22.63
CA ASN A 61 12.42 -10.67 -24.02
C ASN A 61 12.65 -9.18 -24.28
N GLN A 62 13.19 -8.88 -25.46
CA GLN A 62 13.19 -7.51 -25.95
C GLN A 62 11.77 -7.16 -26.40
N CYS A 63 11.31 -5.95 -26.08
CA CYS A 63 9.99 -5.48 -26.46
C CYS A 63 10.04 -4.06 -27.04
N GLU A 64 8.98 -3.68 -27.71
CA GLU A 64 8.78 -2.33 -28.21
C GLU A 64 8.48 -1.35 -27.06
N ARG A 65 8.44 -0.07 -27.40
CA ARG A 65 8.14 1.01 -26.48
C ARG A 65 6.75 0.81 -25.82
N PRO A 66 6.66 0.71 -24.47
CA PRO A 66 5.40 0.37 -23.82
C PRO A 66 4.42 1.53 -23.67
N LEU A 67 4.85 2.79 -23.82
CA LEU A 67 3.99 3.97 -23.64
C LEU A 67 3.54 4.57 -24.97
N SER A 68 2.27 5.03 -25.02
CA SER A 68 1.77 5.84 -26.12
C SER A 68 2.51 7.18 -26.19
N ASN A 69 2.55 7.77 -27.40
CA ASN A 69 3.14 9.10 -27.57
C ASN A 69 2.41 10.16 -26.74
N VAL A 70 1.09 10.05 -26.59
CA VAL A 70 0.25 10.94 -25.79
C VAL A 70 0.65 10.89 -24.31
N LEU A 71 0.74 9.69 -23.74
CA LEU A 71 1.13 9.51 -22.35
C LEU A 71 2.56 9.98 -22.08
N LEU A 72 3.50 9.67 -22.97
CA LEU A 72 4.88 10.14 -22.83
C LEU A 72 4.97 11.65 -22.88
N ALA A 73 4.34 12.31 -23.86
CA ALA A 73 4.32 13.77 -23.96
C ALA A 73 3.73 14.42 -22.70
N LYS A 74 2.65 13.81 -22.14
CA LYS A 74 2.06 14.29 -20.90
C LYS A 74 2.99 14.16 -19.69
N LEU A 75 3.71 13.05 -19.58
CA LEU A 75 4.71 12.89 -18.50
C LEU A 75 5.89 13.87 -18.66
N GLN A 76 6.35 14.12 -19.89
CA GLN A 76 7.39 15.11 -20.19
C GLN A 76 6.95 16.53 -19.76
N ASP A 77 5.69 16.88 -19.99
CA ASP A 77 5.10 18.15 -19.56
C ASP A 77 5.04 18.26 -18.03
N ILE A 78 4.45 17.26 -17.35
CA ILE A 78 4.31 17.24 -15.89
C ILE A 78 5.66 17.35 -15.18
N PHE A 79 6.68 16.62 -15.65
CA PHE A 79 8.01 16.65 -15.06
C PHE A 79 8.92 17.74 -15.64
N SER A 80 8.40 18.59 -16.54
CA SER A 80 9.12 19.68 -17.21
C SER A 80 10.44 19.23 -17.84
N SER A 81 10.43 18.03 -18.45
CA SER A 81 11.63 17.40 -19.03
C SER A 81 11.31 16.66 -20.33
N LYS A 82 12.10 16.90 -21.38
CA LYS A 82 12.00 16.20 -22.67
C LYS A 82 12.73 14.84 -22.68
N ASP A 83 13.73 14.68 -21.82
CA ASP A 83 14.64 13.52 -21.79
C ASP A 83 14.33 12.59 -20.63
N ILE A 84 13.03 12.30 -20.39
CA ILE A 84 12.64 11.34 -19.38
C ILE A 84 12.88 9.90 -19.86
N GLU A 85 13.31 9.08 -18.92
CA GLU A 85 13.37 7.64 -19.04
C GLU A 85 12.31 7.03 -18.10
N TYR A 86 11.92 5.79 -18.34
CA TYR A 86 10.87 5.17 -17.53
C TYR A 86 10.95 3.65 -17.52
N SER A 87 10.39 3.08 -16.47
CA SER A 87 10.12 1.65 -16.34
C SER A 87 8.63 1.44 -16.05
N VAL A 88 8.09 0.31 -16.50
CA VAL A 88 6.67 0.00 -16.38
C VAL A 88 6.48 -1.30 -15.62
N PHE A 89 5.54 -1.32 -14.71
CA PHE A 89 5.01 -2.51 -14.07
C PHE A 89 3.52 -2.63 -14.40
N ASN A 90 3.13 -3.71 -15.09
CA ASN A 90 1.76 -3.91 -15.53
C ASN A 90 0.80 -4.39 -14.43
N GLY A 91 1.23 -4.29 -13.17
CA GLY A 91 0.39 -4.68 -12.04
C GLY A 91 0.29 -6.19 -11.84
N THR A 92 -0.33 -6.58 -10.74
CA THR A 92 -0.71 -7.98 -10.51
C THR A 92 -1.96 -8.27 -11.33
N PRO A 93 -2.00 -9.36 -12.11
CA PRO A 93 -3.20 -9.74 -12.84
C PRO A 93 -4.40 -9.95 -11.90
N CYS A 94 -5.35 -9.03 -11.93
CA CYS A 94 -6.59 -9.07 -11.15
C CYS A 94 -7.59 -8.05 -11.74
N ALA A 95 -8.83 -8.03 -11.22
CA ALA A 95 -9.85 -7.07 -11.66
C ALA A 95 -9.44 -5.60 -11.46
N HIS A 96 -8.61 -5.32 -10.46
CA HIS A 96 -8.09 -4.00 -10.14
C HIS A 96 -6.65 -3.79 -10.65
N GLN A 97 -6.28 -4.48 -11.73
CA GLN A 97 -4.95 -4.33 -12.32
C GLN A 97 -4.72 -2.90 -12.82
N LYS A 98 -3.70 -2.25 -12.30
CA LYS A 98 -3.24 -0.92 -12.70
C LYS A 98 -1.80 -0.98 -13.20
N THR A 99 -1.48 -0.20 -14.23
CA THR A 99 -0.11 -0.04 -14.70
C THR A 99 0.57 1.06 -13.86
N THR A 100 1.77 0.75 -13.36
CA THR A 100 2.61 1.71 -12.62
C THR A 100 3.86 2.03 -13.44
N ILE A 101 4.15 3.30 -13.64
CA ILE A 101 5.29 3.80 -14.38
C ILE A 101 6.19 4.57 -13.41
N GLN A 102 7.46 4.18 -13.32
CA GLN A 102 8.50 4.94 -12.64
C GLN A 102 9.16 5.86 -13.67
N VAL A 103 9.16 7.15 -13.41
CA VAL A 103 9.76 8.17 -14.29
C VAL A 103 11.06 8.67 -13.66
N TYR A 104 12.11 8.78 -14.47
CA TYR A 104 13.42 9.24 -14.02
C TYR A 104 14.18 10.01 -15.10
N GLN A 105 15.17 10.77 -14.70
CA GLN A 105 16.06 11.56 -15.56
C GLN A 105 17.41 11.72 -14.89
N GLY A 106 18.49 11.59 -15.66
CA GLY A 106 19.84 11.88 -15.18
C GLY A 106 20.24 11.11 -13.91
N GLY A 107 19.79 9.87 -13.76
CA GLY A 107 20.06 9.02 -12.58
C GLY A 107 19.15 9.29 -11.38
N LYS A 108 18.17 10.22 -11.46
CA LYS A 108 17.24 10.56 -10.38
C LYS A 108 15.82 10.09 -10.71
N ILE A 109 15.15 9.45 -9.76
CA ILE A 109 13.72 9.14 -9.87
C ILE A 109 12.94 10.43 -9.62
N LEU A 110 12.06 10.80 -10.56
CA LEU A 110 11.26 12.02 -10.49
C LEU A 110 9.91 11.77 -9.82
N GLY A 111 9.31 10.60 -10.07
CA GLY A 111 8.00 10.26 -9.54
C GLY A 111 7.45 8.97 -10.13
N TYR A 112 6.19 8.71 -9.79
CA TYR A 112 5.44 7.55 -10.26
C TYR A 112 4.14 8.00 -10.90
N CYS A 113 3.73 7.27 -11.96
CA CYS A 113 2.45 7.44 -12.62
C CYS A 113 1.67 6.12 -12.57
N LYS A 114 0.46 6.13 -12.03
CA LYS A 114 -0.50 5.03 -12.13
C LYS A 114 -1.42 5.31 -13.32
N VAL A 115 -1.75 4.28 -14.12
CA VAL A 115 -2.55 4.41 -15.35
C VAL A 115 -3.66 3.37 -15.36
N THR A 116 -4.87 3.78 -15.75
CA THR A 116 -6.02 2.88 -15.89
C THR A 116 -7.03 3.37 -16.92
N LYS A 117 -7.92 2.48 -17.36
CA LYS A 117 -9.19 2.80 -18.05
C LYS A 117 -10.40 2.28 -17.26
N ASN A 118 -10.17 1.60 -16.13
CA ASN A 118 -11.25 1.04 -15.32
C ASN A 118 -11.88 2.14 -14.45
N PRO A 119 -13.22 2.38 -14.55
CA PRO A 119 -13.92 3.41 -13.78
C PRO A 119 -13.78 3.25 -12.25
N GLU A 120 -13.71 2.03 -11.74
CA GLU A 120 -13.52 1.78 -10.30
C GLU A 120 -12.16 2.26 -9.83
N LEU A 121 -11.09 2.02 -10.61
CA LEU A 121 -9.75 2.50 -10.32
C LEU A 121 -9.62 4.02 -10.49
N ILE A 122 -10.39 4.64 -11.39
CA ILE A 122 -10.45 6.09 -11.53
C ILE A 122 -10.96 6.71 -10.22
N ALA A 123 -12.03 6.18 -9.65
CA ALA A 123 -12.55 6.65 -8.37
C ALA A 123 -11.53 6.48 -7.22
N ILE A 124 -10.74 5.41 -7.26
CA ILE A 124 -9.64 5.19 -6.29
C ILE A 124 -8.54 6.26 -6.47
N PHE A 125 -8.13 6.57 -7.70
CA PHE A 125 -7.12 7.60 -7.97
C PHE A 125 -7.58 9.00 -7.52
N GLN A 126 -8.83 9.36 -7.78
CA GLN A 126 -9.41 10.63 -7.33
C GLN A 126 -9.48 10.73 -5.80
N ARG A 127 -9.78 9.62 -5.13
CA ARG A 127 -9.77 9.57 -3.67
C ARG A 127 -8.35 9.69 -3.11
N GLU A 128 -7.37 8.98 -3.69
CA GLU A 128 -5.96 9.09 -3.30
C GLU A 128 -5.43 10.52 -3.50
N GLU A 129 -5.78 11.19 -4.61
CA GLU A 129 -5.49 12.61 -4.82
C GLU A 129 -6.05 13.49 -3.69
N GLY A 130 -7.33 13.30 -3.35
CA GLY A 130 -7.96 14.05 -2.27
C GLY A 130 -7.24 13.87 -0.92
N TYR A 131 -6.87 12.63 -0.58
CA TYR A 131 -6.12 12.35 0.65
C TYR A 131 -4.73 12.97 0.64
N LEU A 132 -3.97 12.84 -0.44
CA LEU A 132 -2.63 13.42 -0.52
C LEU A 132 -2.67 14.95 -0.44
N ASN A 133 -3.61 15.60 -1.11
CA ASN A 133 -3.78 17.05 -1.03
C ASN A 133 -4.08 17.48 0.41
N TRP A 134 -5.05 16.84 1.07
CA TRP A 134 -5.40 17.11 2.46
C TRP A 134 -4.23 16.88 3.42
N LEU A 135 -3.49 15.76 3.30
CA LEU A 135 -2.33 15.48 4.16
C LEU A 135 -1.22 16.53 3.98
N ASN A 136 -0.97 16.96 2.73
CA ASN A 136 -0.01 18.03 2.46
C ASN A 136 -0.49 19.38 3.03
N GLU A 137 -1.80 19.70 2.99
CA GLU A 137 -2.40 20.87 3.62
C GLU A 137 -2.28 20.84 5.15
N CYS A 138 -2.43 19.65 5.76
CA CYS A 138 -2.15 19.42 7.18
C CYS A 138 -0.65 19.54 7.53
N GLY A 139 0.22 19.74 6.54
CA GLY A 139 1.67 19.86 6.73
C GLY A 139 2.36 18.53 7.06
N MET A 140 1.82 17.39 6.60
CA MET A 140 2.52 16.11 6.72
C MET A 140 3.80 16.11 5.90
N THR A 141 4.86 15.55 6.47
CA THR A 141 6.11 15.23 5.76
C THR A 141 6.19 13.74 5.47
N GLY A 142 7.08 13.33 4.57
CA GLY A 142 7.23 11.91 4.22
C GLY A 142 6.05 11.31 3.45
N VAL A 143 5.24 12.15 2.78
CA VAL A 143 4.12 11.73 1.92
C VAL A 143 4.29 12.29 0.50
N PRO A 144 3.78 11.61 -0.55
CA PRO A 144 3.81 12.13 -1.90
C PRO A 144 2.99 13.42 -2.04
N ARG A 145 3.29 14.20 -3.09
CA ARG A 145 2.39 15.23 -3.63
C ARG A 145 1.76 14.70 -4.90
N CYS A 146 0.46 14.84 -5.07
CA CYS A 146 -0.19 14.60 -6.35
C CYS A 146 0.20 15.73 -7.31
N LEU A 147 0.77 15.37 -8.46
CA LEU A 147 1.14 16.31 -9.51
C LEU A 147 0.04 16.42 -10.57
N CYS A 148 -0.72 15.35 -10.77
CA CYS A 148 -1.77 15.29 -11.78
C CYS A 148 -2.68 14.07 -11.53
N CYS A 149 -4.00 14.29 -11.61
CA CYS A 149 -5.00 13.23 -11.62
C CYS A 149 -6.08 13.58 -12.64
N GLN A 150 -6.01 13.03 -13.85
CA GLN A 150 -6.92 13.40 -14.93
C GLN A 150 -6.98 12.37 -16.05
N GLN A 151 -7.98 12.50 -16.92
CA GLN A 151 -8.03 11.80 -18.19
C GLN A 151 -7.12 12.49 -19.23
N ILE A 152 -6.44 11.71 -20.06
CA ILE A 152 -5.64 12.17 -21.20
C ILE A 152 -6.32 11.84 -22.53
N GLU A 153 -5.82 12.38 -23.64
CA GLU A 153 -6.46 12.35 -24.96
C GLU A 153 -6.74 10.94 -25.51
N ASP A 154 -5.93 9.93 -25.14
CA ASP A 154 -6.13 8.53 -25.55
C ASP A 154 -7.17 7.77 -24.69
N GLY A 155 -7.87 8.49 -23.81
CA GLY A 155 -8.91 7.95 -22.93
C GLY A 155 -8.38 7.24 -21.69
N GLN A 156 -7.08 7.20 -21.46
CA GLN A 156 -6.51 6.71 -20.23
C GLN A 156 -6.67 7.75 -19.12
N TRP A 157 -6.85 7.29 -17.88
CA TRP A 157 -6.77 8.11 -16.69
C TRP A 157 -5.42 7.92 -16.04
N ILE A 158 -4.76 9.02 -15.67
CA ILE A 158 -3.46 9.03 -15.02
C ILE A 158 -3.54 9.65 -13.63
N PHE A 159 -2.75 9.10 -12.72
CA PHE A 159 -2.46 9.67 -11.41
C PHE A 159 -0.93 9.74 -11.24
N VAL A 160 -0.38 10.94 -11.09
CA VAL A 160 1.05 11.20 -11.03
C VAL A 160 1.42 11.79 -9.67
N GLN A 161 2.43 11.21 -9.02
CA GLN A 161 2.89 11.64 -7.70
C GLN A 161 4.41 11.80 -7.63
N THR A 162 4.86 12.65 -6.71
CA THR A 162 6.28 12.83 -6.39
C THR A 162 6.84 11.66 -5.62
N THR A 163 8.17 11.59 -5.53
CA THR A 163 8.91 10.69 -4.64
C THR A 163 10.25 11.31 -4.25
N ILE A 164 10.80 10.85 -3.13
CA ILE A 164 12.20 11.15 -2.73
C ILE A 164 13.10 9.93 -2.93
N LYS A 165 12.59 8.85 -3.52
CA LYS A 165 13.29 7.58 -3.66
C LYS A 165 14.56 7.71 -4.48
N THR A 166 15.64 7.09 -3.98
CA THR A 166 16.91 6.96 -4.68
C THR A 166 17.37 5.50 -4.74
N MET A 167 18.57 5.27 -5.25
CA MET A 167 19.23 3.96 -5.25
C MET A 167 19.65 3.51 -3.84
N GLN A 168 19.77 4.43 -2.89
CA GLN A 168 20.16 4.19 -1.50
C GLN A 168 18.97 3.93 -0.58
N SER A 169 17.74 4.19 -1.04
CA SER A 169 16.53 3.97 -0.24
C SER A 169 16.45 2.53 0.29
N THR A 170 16.14 2.39 1.55
CA THR A 170 16.05 1.10 2.25
C THR A 170 14.64 0.81 2.71
N MET A 171 14.30 -0.47 2.82
CA MET A 171 13.03 -0.94 3.35
C MET A 171 13.22 -1.43 4.78
N HIS A 172 12.43 -0.91 5.72
CA HIS A 172 12.38 -1.41 7.09
C HIS A 172 11.25 -2.43 7.24
N MET A 173 11.57 -3.61 7.77
CA MET A 173 10.59 -4.70 7.96
C MET A 173 9.88 -4.64 9.31
N LYS A 174 10.38 -3.85 10.25
CA LYS A 174 9.86 -3.75 11.62
C LYS A 174 9.49 -2.31 11.94
N LEU A 175 8.51 -2.14 12.80
CA LEU A 175 8.22 -0.84 13.42
C LEU A 175 9.41 -0.40 14.26
N GLY A 176 9.96 0.75 13.93
CA GLY A 176 11.05 1.40 14.64
C GLY A 176 10.70 2.86 14.97
N PRO A 177 11.67 3.62 15.47
CA PRO A 177 11.44 5.03 15.82
C PRO A 177 10.95 5.90 14.66
N LEU A 178 11.39 5.65 13.42
CA LEU A 178 10.95 6.41 12.24
C LEU A 178 9.48 6.13 11.91
N GLU A 179 9.07 4.87 11.88
CA GLU A 179 7.71 4.47 11.60
C GLU A 179 6.74 4.97 12.69
N LEU A 180 7.11 4.82 13.95
CA LEU A 180 6.30 5.30 15.09
C LEU A 180 6.25 6.84 15.13
N GLY A 181 7.36 7.52 14.82
CA GLY A 181 7.41 8.96 14.70
C GLY A 181 6.50 9.49 13.59
N PHE A 182 6.49 8.83 12.43
CA PHE A 182 5.57 9.15 11.33
C PHE A 182 4.10 8.97 11.74
N LEU A 183 3.75 7.85 12.37
CA LEU A 183 2.37 7.60 12.81
C LEU A 183 1.92 8.58 13.89
N SER A 184 2.81 8.96 14.81
CA SER A 184 2.51 10.01 15.79
C SER A 184 2.29 11.37 15.12
N GLN A 185 3.12 11.73 14.13
CA GLN A 185 2.94 12.96 13.34
C GLN A 185 1.59 12.92 12.59
N LEU A 186 1.25 11.78 11.97
CA LEU A 186 -0.02 11.60 11.27
C LEU A 186 -1.19 11.82 12.23
N ALA A 187 -1.16 11.16 13.40
CA ALA A 187 -2.20 11.30 14.40
C ALA A 187 -2.33 12.74 14.91
N ASP A 188 -1.22 13.44 15.17
CA ASP A 188 -1.24 14.79 15.71
C ASP A 188 -1.72 15.83 14.70
N LYS A 189 -1.27 15.75 13.45
CA LYS A 189 -1.60 16.74 12.41
C LYS A 189 -3.01 16.58 11.83
N THR A 190 -3.58 15.39 11.92
CA THR A 190 -4.91 15.10 11.38
C THR A 190 -5.98 14.88 12.47
N ARG A 191 -5.62 15.20 13.73
CA ARG A 191 -6.49 14.99 14.89
C ARG A 191 -7.80 15.76 14.79
N ILE A 192 -8.90 15.05 15.01
CA ILE A 192 -10.26 15.61 15.11
C ILE A 192 -11.00 14.97 16.27
N SER A 193 -11.80 15.77 16.99
CA SER A 193 -12.66 15.28 18.08
C SER A 193 -14.11 15.39 17.68
N ILE A 194 -14.75 14.25 17.43
CA ILE A 194 -16.13 14.14 16.94
C ILE A 194 -16.84 12.94 17.59
N PRO A 195 -18.19 12.88 17.56
CA PRO A 195 -18.92 11.67 17.89
C PRO A 195 -18.51 10.50 16.96
N PHE A 196 -18.49 9.28 17.53
CA PHE A 196 -18.10 8.09 16.78
C PHE A 196 -18.95 7.84 15.54
N GLU A 197 -20.24 8.14 15.62
CA GLU A 197 -21.21 7.98 14.52
C GLU A 197 -20.91 8.82 13.29
N GLN A 198 -20.05 9.84 13.41
CA GLN A 198 -19.64 10.73 12.32
C GLN A 198 -18.33 10.29 11.64
N THR A 199 -17.76 9.14 12.04
CA THR A 199 -16.46 8.69 11.54
C THR A 199 -16.57 7.80 10.31
N ASP A 200 -15.49 7.76 9.52
CA ASP A 200 -15.33 6.79 8.44
C ASP A 200 -15.36 5.36 8.99
N MET A 201 -14.71 5.15 10.13
CA MET A 201 -14.68 3.83 10.78
C MET A 201 -16.10 3.36 11.13
N PHE A 202 -16.94 4.19 11.72
CA PHE A 202 -18.34 3.84 12.02
C PHE A 202 -19.10 3.48 10.75
N SER A 203 -18.90 4.22 9.67
CA SER A 203 -19.54 3.95 8.39
C SER A 203 -19.25 2.55 7.85
N TRP A 204 -18.00 2.08 7.96
CA TRP A 204 -17.63 0.71 7.59
C TRP A 204 -18.24 -0.34 8.52
N LEU A 205 -18.21 -0.09 9.82
CA LEU A 205 -18.79 -1.00 10.82
C LEU A 205 -20.31 -1.10 10.70
N LYS A 206 -20.99 0.00 10.40
CA LYS A 206 -22.42 0.01 10.12
C LYS A 206 -22.77 -0.83 8.87
N ARG A 207 -22.00 -0.70 7.80
CA ARG A 207 -22.19 -1.53 6.60
C ARG A 207 -21.96 -3.01 6.89
N LEU A 208 -21.00 -3.34 7.76
CA LEU A 208 -20.75 -4.71 8.21
C LEU A 208 -21.96 -5.27 8.99
N ASP A 209 -22.58 -4.46 9.84
CA ASP A 209 -23.80 -4.81 10.56
C ASP A 209 -24.98 -5.06 9.60
N GLU A 210 -25.17 -4.16 8.62
CA GLU A 210 -26.20 -4.28 7.56
C GLU A 210 -26.03 -5.58 6.75
N LEU A 211 -24.81 -6.06 6.57
CA LEU A 211 -24.50 -7.38 5.97
C LEU A 211 -24.70 -8.55 6.95
N GLY A 212 -25.26 -8.30 8.14
CA GLY A 212 -25.44 -9.31 9.18
C GLY A 212 -24.14 -9.94 9.68
N CYS A 213 -23.03 -9.17 9.64
CA CYS A 213 -21.68 -9.66 9.97
C CYS A 213 -21.30 -10.93 9.19
N CYS A 214 -21.75 -11.04 7.95
CA CYS A 214 -21.61 -12.21 7.08
C CYS A 214 -21.96 -13.54 7.76
N GLY A 215 -22.96 -13.52 8.66
CA GLY A 215 -23.41 -14.70 9.42
C GLY A 215 -22.49 -15.16 10.56
N ASN A 216 -21.38 -14.46 10.81
CA ASN A 216 -20.38 -14.85 11.80
C ASN A 216 -20.71 -14.31 13.20
N THR A 217 -20.89 -15.21 14.18
CA THR A 217 -21.26 -14.85 15.56
C THR A 217 -20.16 -14.12 16.33
N ALA A 218 -18.89 -14.47 16.12
CA ALA A 218 -17.75 -13.79 16.77
C ALA A 218 -17.58 -12.37 16.25
N VAL A 219 -17.71 -12.16 14.92
CA VAL A 219 -17.69 -10.84 14.30
C VAL A 219 -18.83 -9.99 14.85
N ARG A 220 -20.05 -10.53 14.95
CA ARG A 220 -21.21 -9.82 15.52
C ARG A 220 -20.99 -9.42 16.98
N TYR A 221 -20.44 -10.31 17.80
CA TYR A 221 -20.16 -9.99 19.20
C TYR A 221 -19.05 -8.95 19.34
N ALA A 222 -17.98 -9.07 18.59
CA ALA A 222 -16.92 -8.06 18.55
C ALA A 222 -17.44 -6.68 18.13
N LEU A 223 -18.29 -6.63 17.07
CA LEU A 223 -18.92 -5.40 16.62
C LEU A 223 -19.77 -4.76 17.73
N LYS A 224 -20.58 -5.55 18.43
CA LYS A 224 -21.38 -5.08 19.55
C LYS A 224 -20.50 -4.45 20.63
N LEU A 225 -19.41 -5.11 21.04
CA LEU A 225 -18.48 -4.58 22.05
C LEU A 225 -17.84 -3.25 21.62
N VAL A 226 -17.42 -3.14 20.37
CA VAL A 226 -16.83 -1.90 19.83
C VAL A 226 -17.87 -0.78 19.82
N MET A 227 -19.08 -1.05 19.34
CA MET A 227 -20.17 -0.07 19.32
C MET A 227 -20.54 0.40 20.75
N GLU A 228 -20.66 -0.52 21.70
CA GLU A 228 -20.94 -0.19 23.11
C GLU A 228 -19.82 0.65 23.73
N PHE A 229 -18.55 0.30 23.46
CA PHE A 229 -17.40 1.04 23.98
C PHE A 229 -17.40 2.50 23.54
N TYR A 230 -17.71 2.77 22.26
CA TYR A 230 -17.73 4.14 21.73
C TYR A 230 -19.04 4.89 22.02
N SER A 231 -20.19 4.21 22.08
CA SER A 231 -21.47 4.85 22.41
C SER A 231 -21.51 5.44 23.83
N MET A 232 -20.68 4.94 24.74
CA MET A 232 -20.53 5.53 26.08
C MET A 232 -19.72 6.84 26.10
N LYS A 233 -19.08 7.20 24.98
CA LYS A 233 -18.25 8.40 24.84
C LYS A 233 -18.97 9.43 23.96
N GLN A 234 -19.29 10.60 24.52
CA GLN A 234 -19.95 11.66 23.75
C GLN A 234 -19.08 12.17 22.59
N VAL A 235 -17.78 12.29 22.81
CA VAL A 235 -16.78 12.71 21.82
C VAL A 235 -15.52 11.91 22.03
N THR A 236 -14.90 11.50 20.95
CA THR A 236 -13.62 10.78 20.95
C THR A 236 -12.69 11.42 19.92
N THR A 237 -11.40 11.30 20.16
CA THR A 237 -10.37 11.76 19.23
C THR A 237 -10.10 10.70 18.16
N PHE A 238 -10.10 11.12 16.90
CA PHE A 238 -9.78 10.33 15.71
C PHE A 238 -8.69 11.02 14.90
N SER A 239 -8.09 10.31 13.97
CA SER A 239 -7.07 10.82 13.05
C SER A 239 -7.10 10.07 11.73
N ALA A 240 -6.24 10.48 10.80
CA ALA A 240 -5.99 9.74 9.57
C ALA A 240 -5.47 8.32 9.85
N TYR A 241 -5.76 7.43 8.94
CA TYR A 241 -5.38 6.04 8.90
C TYR A 241 -4.95 5.69 7.47
N HIS A 242 -3.72 5.19 7.29
CA HIS A 242 -3.21 4.79 5.98
C HIS A 242 -3.95 3.56 5.45
N SER A 243 -4.30 2.62 6.35
CA SER A 243 -5.03 1.39 6.04
C SER A 243 -4.23 0.32 5.28
N ASP A 244 -3.02 0.64 4.82
CA ASP A 244 -2.05 -0.33 4.27
C ASP A 244 -0.60 0.08 4.61
N PHE A 245 -0.38 0.46 5.87
CA PHE A 245 0.92 0.84 6.41
C PHE A 245 1.80 -0.39 6.60
N THR A 246 2.47 -0.81 5.53
CA THR A 246 3.27 -2.02 5.46
C THR A 246 4.67 -1.74 4.93
N PRO A 247 5.67 -2.60 5.19
CA PRO A 247 7.04 -2.39 4.73
C PRO A 247 7.20 -2.14 3.22
N TRP A 248 6.30 -2.69 2.40
CA TRP A 248 6.35 -2.53 0.94
C TRP A 248 5.70 -1.25 0.42
N ASN A 249 4.98 -0.51 1.29
CA ASN A 249 4.37 0.79 0.99
C ASN A 249 5.14 1.96 1.63
N MET A 250 6.39 1.71 2.05
CA MET A 250 7.27 2.73 2.60
C MET A 250 8.73 2.46 2.28
N PHE A 251 9.55 3.46 2.40
CA PHE A 251 11.01 3.36 2.37
C PHE A 251 11.65 4.47 3.20
N VAL A 252 12.89 4.26 3.58
CA VAL A 252 13.72 5.27 4.26
C VAL A 252 14.76 5.80 3.28
N GLU A 253 14.83 7.13 3.17
CA GLU A 253 15.86 7.85 2.44
C GLU A 253 16.60 8.76 3.42
N GLY A 254 17.88 8.45 3.67
CA GLY A 254 18.62 9.10 4.75
C GLY A 254 17.98 8.83 6.12
N GLU A 255 17.46 9.86 6.76
CA GLU A 255 16.75 9.79 8.04
C GLU A 255 15.23 10.01 7.91
N GLU A 256 14.73 10.10 6.68
CA GLU A 256 13.32 10.37 6.39
C GLU A 256 12.57 9.10 5.99
N LEU A 257 11.46 8.81 6.66
CA LEU A 257 10.49 7.80 6.24
C LEU A 257 9.55 8.42 5.20
N PHE A 258 9.38 7.73 4.06
CA PHE A 258 8.46 8.12 3.02
C PHE A 258 7.41 7.03 2.82
N VAL A 259 6.12 7.38 2.98
CA VAL A 259 4.97 6.48 2.93
C VAL A 259 4.10 6.81 1.73
N PHE A 260 3.81 5.83 0.90
CA PHE A 260 3.07 5.98 -0.36
C PHE A 260 1.94 4.94 -0.46
N ASP A 261 1.12 5.04 -1.53
CA ASP A 261 -0.04 4.17 -1.80
C ASP A 261 -1.20 4.40 -0.80
N TRP A 262 -1.71 5.64 -0.76
CA TRP A 262 -2.77 6.12 0.13
C TRP A 262 -4.18 5.81 -0.39
N GLU A 263 -4.32 4.89 -1.32
CA GLU A 263 -5.58 4.59 -2.02
C GLU A 263 -6.69 4.03 -1.11
N TYR A 264 -6.34 3.47 0.06
CA TYR A 264 -7.28 2.94 1.05
C TYR A 264 -7.36 3.76 2.33
N ALA A 265 -6.74 4.92 2.36
CA ALA A 265 -6.72 5.78 3.53
C ALA A 265 -8.13 6.20 3.99
N GLY A 266 -8.23 6.58 5.25
CA GLY A 266 -9.41 7.16 5.86
C GLY A 266 -9.04 8.35 6.75
N CYS A 267 -9.97 9.29 6.96
CA CYS A 267 -9.70 10.52 7.70
C CYS A 267 -9.98 10.40 9.19
N THR A 268 -10.89 9.50 9.60
CA THR A 268 -11.43 9.48 10.96
C THR A 268 -11.46 8.07 11.54
N TYR A 269 -10.28 7.61 11.96
CA TYR A 269 -10.02 6.32 12.59
C TYR A 269 -9.38 6.50 13.97
N ILE A 270 -9.31 5.43 14.77
CA ILE A 270 -8.56 5.42 16.01
C ILE A 270 -7.10 5.84 15.73
N PRO A 271 -6.56 6.83 16.46
CA PRO A 271 -5.19 7.26 16.26
C PRO A 271 -4.21 6.10 16.38
N ASN A 272 -3.22 6.06 15.48
CA ASN A 272 -2.18 5.04 15.43
C ASN A 272 -2.66 3.60 15.12
N LEU A 273 -3.87 3.40 14.57
CA LEU A 273 -4.40 2.08 14.22
C LEU A 273 -3.51 1.33 13.22
N ASP A 274 -2.71 2.05 12.43
CA ASP A 274 -1.72 1.50 11.53
C ASP A 274 -0.61 0.69 12.23
N ILE A 275 -0.39 0.88 13.54
CA ILE A 275 0.50 -0.01 14.34
C ILE A 275 -0.04 -1.44 14.32
N VAL A 276 -1.33 -1.60 14.57
CA VAL A 276 -1.99 -2.92 14.53
C VAL A 276 -1.94 -3.49 13.12
N HIS A 277 -2.25 -2.65 12.12
CA HIS A 277 -2.18 -3.05 10.70
C HIS A 277 -0.78 -3.58 10.35
N HIS A 278 0.28 -2.83 10.68
CA HIS A 278 1.66 -3.23 10.40
C HIS A 278 2.01 -4.58 11.04
N ILE A 279 1.72 -4.76 12.34
CA ILE A 279 2.03 -6.00 13.07
C ILE A 279 1.30 -7.19 12.45
N VAL A 280 -0.01 -7.07 12.22
CA VAL A 280 -0.83 -8.17 11.71
C VAL A 280 -0.50 -8.46 10.25
N GLN A 281 -0.56 -7.45 9.39
CA GLN A 281 -0.45 -7.63 7.94
C GLN A 281 0.95 -8.09 7.54
N SER A 282 2.00 -7.44 8.09
CA SER A 282 3.38 -7.87 7.82
C SER A 282 3.63 -9.31 8.27
N SER A 283 3.07 -9.71 9.41
CA SER A 283 3.16 -11.09 9.90
C SER A 283 2.45 -12.06 8.98
N MET A 284 1.23 -11.75 8.56
CA MET A 284 0.42 -12.63 7.71
C MET A 284 1.10 -12.90 6.35
N PHE A 285 1.73 -11.89 5.76
CA PHE A 285 2.39 -12.04 4.46
C PHE A 285 3.82 -12.60 4.51
N THR A 286 4.50 -12.49 5.65
CA THR A 286 5.91 -12.97 5.75
C THR A 286 6.04 -14.34 6.41
N HIS A 287 5.13 -14.71 7.31
CA HIS A 287 5.27 -15.89 8.17
C HIS A 287 4.06 -16.83 8.17
N HIS A 288 2.93 -16.40 7.59
CA HIS A 288 1.66 -17.16 7.61
C HIS A 288 1.30 -17.67 9.02
N PRO A 289 1.24 -16.80 10.04
CA PRO A 289 1.06 -17.19 11.43
C PRO A 289 -0.33 -17.73 11.68
N SER A 290 -0.47 -18.56 12.71
CA SER A 290 -1.75 -18.88 13.31
C SER A 290 -2.34 -17.68 14.08
N ALA A 291 -3.63 -17.71 14.36
CA ALA A 291 -4.28 -16.69 15.19
C ALA A 291 -3.66 -16.58 16.59
N ARG A 292 -3.16 -17.69 17.16
CA ARG A 292 -2.48 -17.69 18.45
C ARG A 292 -1.15 -16.96 18.41
N GLU A 293 -0.35 -17.17 17.38
CA GLU A 293 0.92 -16.44 17.18
C GLU A 293 0.68 -14.94 16.98
N LEU A 294 -0.37 -14.55 16.24
CA LEU A 294 -0.75 -13.13 16.11
C LEU A 294 -1.19 -12.55 17.46
N TYR A 295 -1.99 -13.28 18.24
CA TYR A 295 -2.37 -12.86 19.57
C TYR A 295 -1.16 -12.63 20.47
N ASP A 296 -0.20 -13.56 20.48
CA ASP A 296 1.01 -13.46 21.29
C ASP A 296 1.89 -12.30 20.80
N ARG A 297 2.00 -12.05 19.50
CA ARG A 297 2.71 -10.88 18.96
C ARG A 297 2.08 -9.55 19.41
N LEU A 298 0.75 -9.45 19.37
CA LEU A 298 0.04 -8.22 19.74
C LEU A 298 0.08 -7.95 21.25
N PHE A 299 -0.26 -8.97 22.06
CA PHE A 299 -0.56 -8.78 23.48
C PHE A 299 0.52 -9.28 24.46
N ARG A 300 1.61 -9.90 23.94
CA ARG A 300 2.75 -10.33 24.75
C ARG A 300 4.05 -9.70 24.26
N GLU A 301 4.42 -9.88 22.98
CA GLU A 301 5.67 -9.36 22.44
C GLU A 301 5.65 -7.84 22.29
N ASN A 302 4.52 -7.24 21.91
CA ASN A 302 4.33 -5.81 21.72
C ASN A 302 3.40 -5.17 22.76
N ASN A 303 3.18 -5.81 23.92
CA ASN A 303 2.24 -5.30 24.93
C ASN A 303 2.55 -3.86 25.36
N ALA A 304 3.81 -3.53 25.63
CA ALA A 304 4.22 -2.18 26.03
C ALA A 304 3.93 -1.13 24.94
N LEU A 305 4.12 -1.49 23.67
CA LEU A 305 3.78 -0.63 22.54
C LEU A 305 2.26 -0.45 22.45
N MET A 306 1.49 -1.53 22.57
CA MET A 306 0.03 -1.48 22.52
C MET A 306 -0.56 -0.65 23.66
N ASP A 307 -0.05 -0.81 24.88
CA ASP A 307 -0.48 -0.05 26.06
C ASP A 307 -0.08 1.43 25.99
N LEU A 308 1.03 1.75 25.29
CA LEU A 308 1.47 3.13 25.09
C LEU A 308 0.56 3.91 24.12
N TYR A 309 0.08 3.25 23.06
CA TYR A 309 -0.67 3.93 21.99
C TYR A 309 -2.18 3.79 22.08
N PHE A 310 -2.70 2.83 22.83
CA PHE A 310 -4.14 2.57 22.91
C PHE A 310 -4.66 2.54 24.35
N GLU A 311 -5.73 3.30 24.60
CA GLU A 311 -6.46 3.27 25.88
C GLU A 311 -6.96 1.86 26.22
N ASN A 312 -7.43 1.14 25.19
CA ASN A 312 -7.85 -0.25 25.29
C ASN A 312 -7.32 -1.03 24.07
N PRO A 313 -6.15 -1.69 24.20
CA PRO A 313 -5.54 -2.45 23.11
C PRO A 313 -6.45 -3.51 22.50
N LYS A 314 -7.27 -4.21 23.30
CA LYS A 314 -8.20 -5.22 22.78
C LYS A 314 -9.25 -4.60 21.87
N ILE A 315 -9.85 -3.48 22.27
CA ILE A 315 -10.83 -2.75 21.45
C ILE A 315 -10.17 -2.22 20.17
N ALA A 316 -8.96 -1.66 20.25
CA ALA A 316 -8.24 -1.19 19.07
C ALA A 316 -7.99 -2.33 18.05
N VAL A 317 -7.55 -3.49 18.52
CA VAL A 317 -7.36 -4.66 17.65
C VAL A 317 -8.68 -5.17 17.07
N LEU A 318 -9.76 -5.19 17.86
CA LEU A 318 -11.09 -5.54 17.36
C LEU A 318 -11.56 -4.55 16.29
N CYS A 319 -11.37 -3.26 16.49
CA CYS A 319 -11.69 -2.23 15.49
C CYS A 319 -10.93 -2.47 14.16
N TYR A 320 -9.63 -2.73 14.23
CA TYR A 320 -8.82 -3.08 13.07
C TYR A 320 -9.34 -4.33 12.36
N LEU A 321 -9.59 -5.41 13.10
CA LEU A 321 -10.05 -6.67 12.53
C LEU A 321 -11.43 -6.55 11.89
N LEU A 322 -12.34 -5.79 12.49
CA LEU A 322 -13.67 -5.52 11.94
C LEU A 322 -13.60 -4.63 10.69
N ASP A 323 -12.77 -3.58 10.70
CA ASP A 323 -12.57 -2.70 9.54
C ASP A 323 -12.01 -3.47 8.34
N ILE A 324 -10.95 -4.25 8.54
CA ILE A 324 -10.36 -5.04 7.46
C ILE A 324 -11.34 -6.13 6.98
N PHE A 325 -12.12 -6.74 7.89
CA PHE A 325 -13.13 -7.73 7.54
C PHE A 325 -14.25 -7.08 6.71
N ALA A 326 -14.74 -5.91 7.10
CA ALA A 326 -15.76 -5.16 6.37
C ALA A 326 -15.27 -4.77 4.95
N LYS A 327 -14.03 -4.27 4.83
CA LYS A 327 -13.43 -3.91 3.55
C LYS A 327 -13.34 -5.11 2.60
N TYR A 328 -12.93 -6.28 3.09
CA TYR A 328 -12.90 -7.50 2.27
C TYR A 328 -14.31 -7.98 1.91
N ALA A 329 -15.24 -8.02 2.85
CA ALA A 329 -16.61 -8.48 2.60
C ALA A 329 -17.36 -7.59 1.59
N ILE A 330 -17.08 -6.28 1.58
CA ILE A 330 -17.80 -5.32 0.72
C ILE A 330 -17.10 -5.19 -0.65
N ARG A 331 -15.77 -5.14 -0.67
CA ARG A 331 -14.98 -4.90 -1.88
C ARG A 331 -14.76 -6.17 -2.70
N ASP A 332 -14.45 -7.27 -2.02
CA ASP A 332 -13.96 -8.49 -2.67
C ASP A 332 -15.03 -9.58 -2.79
N ALA A 333 -16.31 -9.28 -2.49
CA ALA A 333 -17.42 -10.23 -2.58
C ALA A 333 -17.54 -10.94 -3.96
N SER A 334 -16.98 -10.35 -5.01
CA SER A 334 -16.93 -10.92 -6.37
C SER A 334 -15.61 -11.64 -6.71
N HIS A 335 -14.60 -11.63 -5.82
CA HIS A 335 -13.22 -12.02 -6.14
C HIS A 335 -12.54 -12.83 -5.02
N GLU A 336 -13.31 -13.65 -4.28
CA GLU A 336 -12.75 -14.53 -3.26
C GLU A 336 -11.74 -15.52 -3.87
N THR A 337 -10.50 -15.43 -3.40
CA THR A 337 -9.45 -16.42 -3.67
C THR A 337 -9.28 -17.32 -2.44
N LYS A 338 -8.72 -18.53 -2.62
CA LYS A 338 -8.40 -19.42 -1.49
C LYS A 338 -7.50 -18.76 -0.44
N ASP A 339 -6.63 -17.85 -0.88
CA ASP A 339 -5.73 -17.13 0.03
C ASP A 339 -6.50 -16.11 0.87
N THR A 340 -7.46 -15.38 0.27
CA THR A 340 -8.34 -14.45 1.01
C THR A 340 -9.20 -15.18 2.04
N GLU A 341 -9.74 -16.34 1.70
CA GLU A 341 -10.53 -17.16 2.62
C GLU A 341 -9.70 -17.63 3.83
N MET A 342 -8.46 -18.10 3.59
CA MET A 342 -7.55 -18.51 4.65
C MET A 342 -7.18 -17.34 5.58
N LEU A 343 -6.90 -16.16 5.02
CA LEU A 343 -6.59 -14.96 5.79
C LEU A 343 -7.79 -14.52 6.66
N GLN A 344 -9.01 -14.58 6.12
CA GLN A 344 -10.22 -14.27 6.88
C GLN A 344 -10.47 -15.25 8.03
N LYS A 345 -10.22 -16.55 7.81
CA LYS A 345 -10.31 -17.55 8.87
C LYS A 345 -9.39 -17.24 10.05
N VAL A 346 -8.12 -16.92 9.79
CA VAL A 346 -7.15 -16.54 10.85
C VAL A 346 -7.63 -15.29 11.59
N ARG A 347 -8.19 -14.29 10.91
CA ARG A 347 -8.74 -13.08 11.55
C ARG A 347 -9.93 -13.39 12.45
N ILE A 348 -10.85 -14.24 12.02
CA ILE A 348 -12.00 -14.67 12.84
C ILE A 348 -11.53 -15.46 14.06
N GLU A 349 -10.55 -16.34 13.92
CA GLU A 349 -9.97 -17.08 15.04
C GLU A 349 -9.27 -16.13 16.02
N LEU A 350 -8.59 -15.07 15.55
CA LEU A 350 -8.00 -14.04 16.39
C LEU A 350 -9.07 -13.26 17.15
N ILE A 351 -10.17 -12.86 16.51
CA ILE A 351 -11.34 -12.26 17.20
C ILE A 351 -11.80 -13.16 18.34
N ASN A 352 -12.00 -14.46 18.10
CA ASN A 352 -12.42 -15.41 19.12
C ASN A 352 -11.42 -15.50 20.30
N LEU A 353 -10.12 -15.37 20.06
CA LEU A 353 -9.11 -15.36 21.12
C LEU A 353 -9.17 -14.09 21.97
N ILE A 354 -9.47 -12.95 21.37
CA ILE A 354 -9.57 -11.65 22.06
C ILE A 354 -10.85 -11.59 22.92
N LEU A 355 -11.92 -12.22 22.47
CA LEU A 355 -13.22 -12.25 23.16
C LEU A 355 -13.26 -13.20 24.39
N LYS A 356 -12.27 -14.08 24.52
CA LYS A 356 -12.09 -14.95 25.72
C LYS A 356 -11.38 -14.23 26.85
#